data_a5bd1da63ae60334604f7c03c80187a1
#
_entry.id   a5bd1da63ae60334604f7c03c80187a1
#
_cell.length_a   1.000
_cell.length_b   1.000
_cell.length_c   1.000
_cell.angle_alpha   90.00
_cell.angle_beta   90.00
_cell.angle_gamma   90.00
#
_symmetry.space_group_name_H-M   'P 1'
#
loop_
_entity.id
_entity.type
_entity.pdbx_description
1 polymer ?
#
loop_
_entity_poly.entity_id
_entity_poly.type
_entity_poly.pdbx_seq_one_letter_code
_entity_poly.pdbx_strand_id
1 'polypeptide(L)'
;FTVGSTPDGPGNTQNVGLVVTIGSPVSNAFTARLVQRTLSTCTSASPARISFRSGTQTTGDYAIVTATENVGLTGSVGSTFGFTSAEKGRIYFYAINANPGAANSVIELAIARKAIFDESQLYSTTAEGGAGAADSDTVLYSTSARANVPVRCIGFMDITTGATAGNWSN
;
A
#
# COMPACT_ATOMS: atom_id res chain seq x y z
N PHE A 1 12.40 7.70 20.61
CA PHE A 1 12.61 6.25 20.84
C PHE A 1 13.56 5.74 19.78
N THR A 2 14.82 5.55 20.17
CA THR A 2 15.82 4.99 19.26
C THR A 2 15.66 3.47 19.33
N VAL A 3 15.16 2.87 18.28
CA VAL A 3 15.23 1.43 18.13
C VAL A 3 16.70 1.11 17.82
N GLY A 4 17.42 0.60 18.80
CA GLY A 4 18.77 0.10 18.58
C GLY A 4 18.75 -0.96 17.49
N SER A 5 19.76 -0.99 16.66
CA SER A 5 19.98 -2.03 15.67
C SER A 5 20.23 -3.35 16.39
N THR A 6 19.20 -4.12 16.65
CA THR A 6 19.36 -5.52 16.97
C THR A 6 19.50 -6.31 15.68
N PRO A 7 20.36 -7.33 15.64
CA PRO A 7 20.55 -8.11 14.42
C PRO A 7 19.26 -8.80 14.01
N ASP A 8 18.86 -8.55 12.84
CA ASP A 8 18.12 -9.29 11.83
C ASP A 8 17.21 -10.46 12.27
N GLY A 9 16.35 -10.20 13.23
CA GLY A 9 15.13 -10.99 13.37
C GLY A 9 14.06 -10.46 12.43
N PRO A 10 13.14 -11.28 11.92
CA PRO A 10 12.10 -10.86 10.96
C PRO A 10 11.24 -9.69 11.43
N GLY A 11 11.19 -9.41 12.71
CA GLY A 11 10.42 -8.31 13.28
C GLY A 11 11.10 -6.94 13.27
N ASN A 12 12.39 -6.86 12.97
CA ASN A 12 13.18 -5.65 13.25
C ASN A 12 13.68 -4.91 12.00
N THR A 13 13.30 -5.34 10.83
CA THR A 13 13.83 -4.85 9.56
C THR A 13 12.93 -3.83 8.86
N GLN A 14 11.83 -3.47 9.48
CA GLN A 14 10.92 -2.49 8.87
C GLN A 14 11.43 -1.07 9.13
N ASN A 15 11.83 -0.40 8.06
CA ASN A 15 12.21 1.01 8.08
C ASN A 15 11.38 1.83 7.10
N VAL A 16 10.09 1.57 7.07
CA VAL A 16 9.15 2.20 6.13
C VAL A 16 8.32 3.27 6.78
N GLY A 17 7.98 4.27 5.99
CA GLY A 17 6.96 5.26 6.23
C GLY A 17 6.04 5.35 5.03
N LEU A 18 4.94 6.04 5.20
CA LEU A 18 3.96 6.33 4.17
C LEU A 18 3.74 7.84 4.11
N VAL A 19 3.83 8.40 2.93
CA VAL A 19 3.44 9.78 2.65
C VAL A 19 2.27 9.77 1.68
N VAL A 20 1.19 10.42 2.05
CA VAL A 20 0.03 10.60 1.17
C VAL A 20 -0.12 12.08 0.87
N THR A 21 -0.21 12.41 -0.40
CA THR A 21 -0.44 13.78 -0.86
C THR A 21 -1.76 13.81 -1.62
N ILE A 22 -2.66 14.66 -1.19
CA ILE A 22 -3.89 14.96 -1.93
C ILE A 22 -3.58 16.09 -2.89
N GLY A 23 -3.96 15.94 -4.14
CA GLY A 23 -3.70 16.93 -5.18
C GLY A 23 -4.46 18.23 -4.94
N SER A 24 -4.07 19.28 -5.67
CA SER A 24 -4.71 20.59 -5.68
C SER A 24 -6.21 20.49 -5.99
N PRO A 25 -7.04 21.48 -5.58
CA PRO A 25 -8.49 21.47 -5.80
C PRO A 25 -8.95 21.32 -7.26
N VAL A 26 -8.03 21.34 -8.21
CA VAL A 26 -8.31 21.10 -9.64
C VAL A 26 -8.16 19.61 -10.03
N SER A 27 -7.44 18.82 -9.23
CA SER A 27 -7.22 17.40 -9.48
C SER A 27 -7.26 16.69 -8.13
N ASN A 28 -8.43 16.34 -7.70
CA ASN A 28 -8.68 15.70 -6.40
C ASN A 28 -8.23 14.22 -6.36
N ALA A 29 -7.17 13.89 -7.07
CA ALA A 29 -6.47 12.62 -6.92
C ALA A 29 -5.60 12.65 -5.66
N PHE A 30 -5.31 11.52 -5.08
CA PHE A 30 -4.27 11.41 -4.07
C PHE A 30 -3.16 10.47 -4.54
N THR A 31 -1.95 10.71 -4.07
CA THR A 31 -0.81 9.82 -4.33
C THR A 31 -0.23 9.34 -3.00
N ALA A 32 -0.19 8.04 -2.83
CA ALA A 32 0.51 7.40 -1.73
C ALA A 32 1.91 7.00 -2.18
N ARG A 33 2.90 7.23 -1.34
CA ARG A 33 4.29 6.85 -1.57
C ARG A 33 4.85 6.09 -0.38
N LEU A 34 5.51 5.00 -0.67
CA LEU A 34 6.38 4.33 0.28
C LEU A 34 7.67 5.14 0.41
N VAL A 35 8.04 5.44 1.63
CA VAL A 35 9.25 6.18 1.96
C VAL A 35 9.98 5.44 3.07
N GLN A 36 11.16 5.90 3.41
CA GLN A 36 11.83 5.45 4.61
C GLN A 36 11.12 5.96 5.87
N ARG A 37 11.41 5.36 7.00
CA ARG A 37 10.91 5.81 8.31
C ARG A 37 11.22 7.28 8.60
N THR A 38 12.31 7.80 8.05
CA THR A 38 12.69 9.21 8.14
C THR A 38 11.93 10.12 7.19
N LEU A 39 10.94 9.59 6.47
CA LEU A 39 10.19 10.24 5.40
C LEU A 39 11.04 10.64 4.18
N SER A 40 12.24 10.13 4.09
CA SER A 40 13.12 10.32 2.95
C SER A 40 12.79 9.34 1.83
N THR A 41 13.05 9.72 0.61
CA THR A 41 12.92 8.89 -0.59
C THR A 41 13.76 7.61 -0.48
N CYS A 42 13.22 6.49 -0.93
CA CYS A 42 13.96 5.24 -1.03
C CYS A 42 15.01 5.35 -2.14
N THR A 43 16.21 4.89 -1.84
CA THR A 43 17.34 4.81 -2.79
C THR A 43 18.12 3.53 -2.57
N SER A 44 18.99 3.16 -3.51
CA SER A 44 19.85 1.99 -3.36
C SER A 44 20.81 2.10 -2.14
N ALA A 45 21.26 3.33 -1.81
CA ALA A 45 22.09 3.57 -0.65
C ALA A 45 21.32 3.58 0.67
N SER A 46 20.03 3.86 0.60
CA SER A 46 19.14 3.96 1.74
C SER A 46 17.77 3.39 1.39
N PRO A 47 17.63 2.07 1.32
CA PRO A 47 16.41 1.40 0.90
C PRO A 47 15.37 1.33 2.01
N ALA A 48 14.09 1.24 1.63
CA ALA A 48 13.07 0.76 2.53
C ALA A 48 13.04 -0.77 2.54
N ARG A 49 12.73 -1.36 3.68
CA ARG A 49 12.63 -2.81 3.85
C ARG A 49 11.33 -3.17 4.54
N ILE A 50 10.67 -4.18 4.00
CA ILE A 50 9.44 -4.72 4.57
C ILE A 50 9.58 -6.24 4.66
N SER A 51 9.22 -6.77 5.81
CA SER A 51 9.12 -8.20 6.05
C SER A 51 7.71 -8.66 5.64
N PHE A 52 7.62 -9.59 4.74
CA PHE A 52 6.38 -10.26 4.35
C PHE A 52 6.39 -11.71 4.78
N ARG A 53 5.23 -12.24 5.07
CA ARG A 53 5.09 -13.67 5.21
C ARG A 53 5.43 -14.37 3.90
N SER A 54 5.97 -15.60 3.96
CA SER A 54 6.35 -16.32 2.74
C SER A 54 5.15 -16.52 1.82
N GLY A 55 5.39 -16.55 0.51
CA GLY A 55 4.34 -16.76 -0.48
C GLY A 55 3.63 -18.11 -0.42
N THR A 56 4.23 -19.10 0.23
CA THR A 56 3.60 -20.41 0.47
C THR A 56 2.80 -20.46 1.77
N GLN A 57 3.16 -19.62 2.73
CA GLN A 57 2.55 -19.51 4.07
C GLN A 57 2.47 -20.81 4.88
N THR A 58 3.18 -21.83 4.44
CA THR A 58 3.12 -23.17 5.06
C THR A 58 4.05 -23.31 6.24
N THR A 59 5.15 -22.56 6.28
CA THR A 59 6.22 -22.71 7.26
C THR A 59 6.26 -21.60 8.31
N GLY A 60 5.54 -20.50 8.10
CA GLY A 60 5.63 -19.32 8.95
C GLY A 60 6.87 -18.46 8.68
N ASP A 61 7.65 -18.78 7.65
CA ASP A 61 8.82 -18.01 7.25
C ASP A 61 8.45 -16.63 6.73
N TYR A 62 9.42 -15.74 6.78
CA TYR A 62 9.29 -14.37 6.29
C TYR A 62 10.33 -14.10 5.20
N ALA A 63 9.92 -13.32 4.20
CA ALA A 63 10.80 -12.76 3.19
C ALA A 63 10.94 -11.25 3.43
N ILE A 64 12.19 -10.77 3.47
CA ILE A 64 12.46 -9.34 3.51
C ILE A 64 12.58 -8.85 2.09
N VAL A 65 11.71 -7.93 1.71
CA VAL A 65 11.74 -7.29 0.39
C VAL A 65 12.22 -5.85 0.53
N THR A 66 13.04 -5.44 -0.39
CA THR A 66 13.72 -4.14 -0.36
C THR A 66 13.25 -3.27 -1.50
N ALA A 67 12.83 -2.04 -1.20
CA ALA A 67 12.56 -1.00 -2.19
C ALA A 67 13.75 -0.05 -2.27
N THR A 68 14.39 0.00 -3.42
CA THR A 68 15.56 0.86 -3.69
C THR A 68 15.20 2.09 -4.52
N GLU A 69 13.95 2.26 -4.81
CA GLU A 69 13.38 3.36 -5.60
C GLU A 69 12.01 3.76 -5.07
N ASN A 70 11.43 4.78 -5.65
CA ASN A 70 10.10 5.24 -5.28
C ASN A 70 9.03 4.22 -5.66
N VAL A 71 8.29 3.77 -4.67
CA VAL A 71 7.08 2.95 -4.85
C VAL A 71 5.88 3.84 -4.56
N GLY A 72 5.01 4.01 -5.54
CA GLY A 72 3.85 4.87 -5.42
C GLY A 72 2.59 4.23 -5.99
N LEU A 73 1.45 4.73 -5.54
CA LEU A 73 0.14 4.40 -6.08
C LEU A 73 -0.73 5.66 -6.05
N THR A 74 -1.38 5.94 -7.15
CA THR A 74 -2.30 7.07 -7.27
C THR A 74 -3.74 6.57 -7.25
N GLY A 75 -4.53 7.10 -6.33
CA GLY A 75 -5.99 7.03 -6.41
C GLY A 75 -6.46 8.15 -7.35
N SER A 76 -6.83 7.79 -8.55
CA SER A 76 -7.19 8.73 -9.62
C SER A 76 -8.49 9.47 -9.29
N VAL A 77 -8.67 10.62 -9.92
CA VAL A 77 -9.97 11.32 -9.90
C VAL A 77 -11.02 10.41 -10.51
N GLY A 78 -12.11 10.20 -9.81
CA GLY A 78 -13.21 9.33 -10.25
C GLY A 78 -13.09 7.88 -9.80
N SER A 79 -11.91 7.43 -9.30
CA SER A 79 -11.80 6.16 -8.59
C SER A 79 -12.51 6.29 -7.24
N THR A 80 -13.47 5.44 -6.97
CA THR A 80 -14.31 5.59 -5.77
C THR A 80 -13.90 4.69 -4.61
N PHE A 81 -13.21 3.59 -4.88
CA PHE A 81 -12.89 2.55 -3.89
C PHE A 81 -14.12 2.11 -3.06
N GLY A 82 -15.31 2.18 -3.65
CA GLY A 82 -16.56 1.86 -2.99
C GLY A 82 -17.14 2.97 -2.11
N PHE A 83 -16.59 4.18 -2.15
CA PHE A 83 -17.20 5.35 -1.49
C PHE A 83 -18.30 5.95 -2.35
N THR A 84 -19.30 6.52 -1.69
CA THR A 84 -20.32 7.35 -2.28
C THR A 84 -19.98 8.84 -2.18
N SER A 85 -20.78 9.70 -2.77
CA SER A 85 -20.61 11.16 -2.71
C SER A 85 -20.76 11.69 -1.29
N ALA A 86 -19.92 12.64 -0.90
CA ALA A 86 -19.89 13.29 0.42
C ALA A 86 -19.76 12.30 1.60
N GLU A 87 -19.23 11.13 1.36
CA GLU A 87 -19.05 10.11 2.38
C GLU A 87 -17.73 10.32 3.14
N LYS A 88 -17.77 10.10 4.43
CA LYS A 88 -16.57 10.04 5.29
C LYS A 88 -16.21 8.60 5.56
N GLY A 89 -14.92 8.31 5.52
CA GLY A 89 -14.45 6.96 5.82
C GLY A 89 -12.95 6.87 5.89
N ARG A 90 -12.46 5.65 5.87
CA ARG A 90 -11.04 5.34 5.99
C ARG A 90 -10.57 4.53 4.81
N ILE A 91 -9.41 4.88 4.30
CA ILE A 91 -8.65 4.10 3.32
C ILE A 91 -7.44 3.50 4.03
N TYR A 92 -7.19 2.23 3.78
CA TYR A 92 -6.01 1.54 4.26
C TYR A 92 -5.02 1.36 3.12
N PHE A 93 -3.75 1.53 3.46
CA PHE A 93 -2.64 1.35 2.55
C PHE A 93 -1.87 0.09 2.93
N TYR A 94 -1.54 -0.67 1.92
CA TYR A 94 -0.83 -1.94 2.05
C TYR A 94 0.43 -1.91 1.20
N ALA A 95 1.49 -2.51 1.73
CA ALA A 95 2.56 -3.00 0.90
C ALA A 95 2.23 -4.43 0.48
N ILE A 96 2.52 -4.78 -0.75
CA ILE A 96 2.41 -6.14 -1.27
C ILE A 96 3.76 -6.60 -1.82
N ASN A 97 4.07 -7.87 -1.63
CA ASN A 97 5.16 -8.51 -2.37
C ASN A 97 4.59 -8.98 -3.72
N ALA A 98 4.79 -8.18 -4.75
CA ALA A 98 4.15 -8.38 -6.05
C ALA A 98 4.67 -9.62 -6.80
N ASN A 99 5.80 -10.17 -6.40
CA ASN A 99 6.41 -11.34 -7.01
C ASN A 99 7.03 -12.26 -5.95
N PRO A 100 6.18 -12.91 -5.13
CA PRO A 100 6.64 -13.74 -4.03
C PRO A 100 7.40 -14.98 -4.56
N GLY A 101 8.52 -15.30 -3.91
CA GLY A 101 9.37 -16.44 -4.29
C GLY A 101 10.35 -16.19 -5.43
N ALA A 102 10.29 -15.04 -6.08
CA ALA A 102 11.29 -14.68 -7.08
C ALA A 102 12.57 -14.12 -6.42
N ALA A 103 13.70 -14.31 -7.10
CA ALA A 103 14.97 -13.73 -6.68
C ALA A 103 14.92 -12.18 -6.61
N ASN A 104 14.06 -11.59 -7.41
CA ASN A 104 13.82 -10.14 -7.48
C ASN A 104 12.39 -9.84 -7.01
N SER A 105 12.09 -10.09 -5.75
CA SER A 105 10.83 -9.67 -5.15
C SER A 105 10.69 -8.15 -5.17
N VAL A 106 9.51 -7.66 -5.55
CA VAL A 106 9.22 -6.23 -5.72
C VAL A 106 8.11 -5.82 -4.76
N ILE A 107 8.30 -4.69 -4.09
CA ILE A 107 7.24 -4.06 -3.31
C ILE A 107 6.39 -3.21 -4.25
N GLU A 108 5.08 -3.40 -4.17
CA GLU A 108 4.09 -2.46 -4.72
C GLU A 108 3.18 -1.97 -3.60
N LEU A 109 2.51 -0.85 -3.83
CA LEU A 109 1.46 -0.38 -2.93
C LEU A 109 0.10 -0.89 -3.40
N ALA A 110 -0.76 -1.10 -2.43
CA ALA A 110 -2.17 -1.37 -2.67
C ALA A 110 -3.05 -0.57 -1.70
N ILE A 111 -4.30 -0.37 -2.09
CA ILE A 111 -5.28 0.44 -1.39
C ILE A 111 -6.56 -0.36 -1.25
N ALA A 112 -7.20 -0.30 -0.10
CA ALA A 112 -8.55 -0.81 0.10
C ALA A 112 -9.29 0.02 1.14
N ARG A 113 -10.61 0.06 1.03
CA ARG A 113 -11.47 0.55 2.09
C ARG A 113 -11.58 -0.46 3.24
N LYS A 114 -11.45 -1.75 2.93
CA LYS A 114 -11.48 -2.83 3.91
C LYS A 114 -10.15 -2.91 4.68
N ALA A 115 -10.25 -2.99 6.00
CA ALA A 115 -9.10 -3.29 6.85
C ALA A 115 -8.72 -4.78 6.72
N ILE A 116 -7.49 -5.03 6.30
CA ILE A 116 -6.88 -6.36 6.17
C ILE A 116 -5.67 -6.38 7.10
N PHE A 117 -5.79 -7.04 8.23
CA PHE A 117 -4.70 -7.19 9.20
C PHE A 117 -4.22 -8.64 9.32
N ASP A 118 -4.92 -9.57 8.68
CA ASP A 118 -4.55 -10.97 8.67
C ASP A 118 -3.48 -11.22 7.60
N GLU A 119 -2.22 -11.29 8.03
CA GLU A 119 -1.08 -11.61 7.18
C GLU A 119 -0.89 -13.12 6.99
N SER A 120 -1.79 -13.94 7.55
CA SER A 120 -1.72 -15.40 7.40
C SER A 120 -2.26 -15.90 6.08
N GLN A 121 -2.86 -15.04 5.28
CA GLN A 121 -3.46 -15.36 3.99
C GLN A 121 -2.78 -14.62 2.85
N LEU A 122 -2.89 -15.17 1.65
CA LEU A 122 -2.53 -14.51 0.41
C LEU A 122 -3.77 -13.81 -0.17
N TYR A 123 -3.56 -12.65 -0.76
CA TYR A 123 -4.62 -11.84 -1.33
C TYR A 123 -4.39 -11.62 -2.83
N SER A 124 -5.46 -11.50 -3.56
CA SER A 124 -5.41 -11.06 -4.95
C SER A 124 -5.78 -9.58 -5.03
N THR A 125 -5.16 -8.86 -5.95
CA THR A 125 -5.45 -7.45 -6.19
C THR A 125 -6.04 -7.25 -7.58
N THR A 126 -6.77 -6.16 -7.73
CA THR A 126 -7.26 -5.65 -9.02
C THR A 126 -6.45 -4.42 -9.40
N ALA A 127 -6.19 -4.21 -10.67
CA ALA A 127 -5.56 -2.97 -11.11
C ALA A 127 -6.45 -1.77 -10.77
N GLU A 128 -5.85 -0.70 -10.26
CA GLU A 128 -6.53 0.59 -10.10
C GLU A 128 -6.84 1.12 -11.51
N GLY A 129 -8.11 1.17 -11.87
CA GLY A 129 -8.57 1.41 -13.24
C GLY A 129 -8.82 2.87 -13.57
N GLY A 130 -8.63 3.76 -12.61
CA GLY A 130 -8.92 5.17 -12.77
C GLY A 130 -10.42 5.50 -12.81
N ALA A 131 -10.73 6.67 -13.31
CA ALA A 131 -12.10 7.18 -13.38
C ALA A 131 -13.03 6.26 -14.19
N GLY A 132 -14.20 6.00 -13.66
CA GLY A 132 -15.22 5.16 -14.29
C GLY A 132 -15.06 3.66 -14.04
N ALA A 133 -14.06 3.24 -13.29
CA ALA A 133 -13.98 1.86 -12.82
C ALA A 133 -15.11 1.56 -11.83
N ALA A 134 -15.64 0.36 -11.90
CA ALA A 134 -16.63 -0.13 -10.94
C ALA A 134 -15.90 -0.57 -9.65
N ASP A 135 -15.63 0.40 -8.78
CA ASP A 135 -14.91 0.16 -7.55
C ASP A 135 -15.79 -0.48 -6.48
N SER A 136 -15.14 -1.25 -5.62
CA SER A 136 -15.78 -1.95 -4.51
C SER A 136 -15.01 -1.71 -3.21
N ASP A 137 -15.71 -1.64 -2.11
CA ASP A 137 -15.16 -1.52 -0.77
C ASP A 137 -14.48 -2.80 -0.26
N THR A 138 -14.67 -3.92 -0.95
CA THR A 138 -14.11 -5.23 -0.58
C THR A 138 -12.86 -5.60 -1.37
N VAL A 139 -12.52 -4.83 -2.39
CA VAL A 139 -11.39 -5.11 -3.31
C VAL A 139 -10.13 -4.39 -2.86
N LEU A 140 -9.01 -5.07 -3.01
CA LEU A 140 -7.68 -4.52 -2.84
C LEU A 140 -7.16 -4.07 -4.22
N TYR A 141 -6.93 -2.78 -4.39
CA TYR A 141 -6.47 -2.17 -5.64
C TYR A 141 -4.97 -1.89 -5.61
N SER A 142 -4.26 -2.21 -6.67
CA SER A 142 -2.84 -1.97 -6.85
C SER A 142 -2.55 -1.46 -8.27
N THR A 143 -1.31 -1.10 -8.57
CA THR A 143 -0.94 -0.62 -9.91
C THR A 143 -1.24 -1.65 -11.00
N SER A 144 -1.06 -2.93 -10.68
CA SER A 144 -1.36 -4.04 -11.59
C SER A 144 -2.06 -5.15 -10.84
N ALA A 145 -2.96 -5.88 -11.49
CA ALA A 145 -3.59 -7.05 -10.89
C ALA A 145 -2.53 -8.09 -10.48
N ARG A 146 -2.63 -8.57 -9.26
CA ARG A 146 -1.74 -9.59 -8.69
C ARG A 146 -2.57 -10.72 -8.12
N ALA A 147 -2.07 -11.94 -8.24
CA ALA A 147 -2.73 -13.11 -7.70
C ALA A 147 -1.91 -13.70 -6.55
N ASN A 148 -2.57 -13.99 -5.44
CA ASN A 148 -2.00 -14.71 -4.30
C ASN A 148 -0.69 -14.08 -3.77
N VAL A 149 -0.72 -12.81 -3.44
CA VAL A 149 0.44 -12.07 -2.91
C VAL A 149 0.33 -11.85 -1.40
N PRO A 150 1.46 -11.91 -0.68
CA PRO A 150 1.51 -11.48 0.71
C PRO A 150 1.26 -9.98 0.81
N VAL A 151 0.50 -9.59 1.83
CA VAL A 151 0.17 -8.18 2.10
C VAL A 151 0.57 -7.79 3.52
N ARG A 152 0.85 -6.50 3.71
CA ARG A 152 1.06 -5.91 5.02
C ARG A 152 0.43 -4.52 5.07
N CYS A 153 -0.42 -4.28 6.06
CA CYS A 153 -0.94 -2.95 6.32
C CYS A 153 0.19 -2.04 6.80
N ILE A 154 0.38 -0.90 6.14
CA ILE A 154 1.44 0.08 6.45
C ILE A 154 0.90 1.42 6.92
N GLY A 155 -0.40 1.65 6.83
CA GLY A 155 -1.03 2.86 7.30
C GLY A 155 -2.47 3.01 6.85
N PHE A 156 -3.05 4.14 7.23
CA PHE A 156 -4.40 4.52 6.83
C PHE A 156 -4.50 6.03 6.73
N MET A 157 -5.56 6.48 6.08
CA MET A 157 -5.94 7.89 5.98
C MET A 157 -7.45 8.01 6.16
N ASP A 158 -7.88 8.92 7.01
CA ASP A 158 -9.27 9.33 7.06
C ASP A 158 -9.53 10.32 5.94
N ILE A 159 -10.65 10.18 5.25
CA ILE A 159 -10.93 10.94 4.05
C ILE A 159 -12.40 11.28 3.96
N THR A 160 -12.69 12.36 3.26
CA THR A 160 -14.03 12.73 2.84
C THR A 160 -14.06 12.80 1.32
N THR A 161 -15.02 12.15 0.70
CA THR A 161 -15.26 12.34 -0.73
C THR A 161 -16.00 13.65 -0.96
N GLY A 162 -15.72 14.30 -2.07
CA GLY A 162 -16.45 15.51 -2.48
C GLY A 162 -17.90 15.23 -2.87
N ALA A 163 -18.57 16.28 -3.37
CA ALA A 163 -19.94 16.16 -3.91
C ALA A 163 -20.04 15.15 -5.07
N THR A 164 -18.93 14.84 -5.70
CA THR A 164 -18.79 13.78 -6.68
C THR A 164 -17.89 12.69 -6.08
N ALA A 165 -18.33 11.44 -6.09
CA ALA A 165 -17.54 10.31 -5.64
C ALA A 165 -16.23 10.23 -6.45
N GLY A 166 -15.13 9.87 -5.77
CA GLY A 166 -13.80 9.85 -6.37
C GLY A 166 -13.10 11.21 -6.43
N ASN A 167 -13.69 12.26 -5.89
CA ASN A 167 -13.01 13.52 -5.58
C ASN A 167 -12.58 13.48 -4.12
N TRP A 168 -11.27 13.50 -3.88
CA TRP A 168 -10.68 13.23 -2.58
C TRP A 168 -10.35 14.52 -1.83
N SER A 169 -10.73 14.58 -0.57
CA SER A 169 -10.34 15.64 0.36
C SER A 169 -10.10 15.07 1.76
N ASN A 170 -9.39 15.78 2.60
CA ASN A 170 -9.19 15.44 4.01
C ASN A 170 -9.69 16.57 4.92
#